data_810e46d85a0aa3fb52eef83e12dceda2
#
_entry.id   810e46d85a0aa3fb52eef83e12dceda2
#
_cell.length_a   1.000
_cell.length_b   1.000
_cell.length_c   1.000
_cell.angle_alpha   90.00
_cell.angle_beta   90.00
_cell.angle_gamma   90.00
#
_symmetry.space_group_name_H-M   'P 1'
#
loop_
_entity.id
_entity.type
_entity.pdbx_description
1 polymer ?
#
loop_
_entity_poly.entity_id
_entity_poly.type
_entity_poly.pdbx_seq_one_letter_code
_entity_poly.pdbx_strand_id
1 'polypeptide(L)'
;MRKKFLFFSLAALAAFNFMSCDDEDDNNNSNSSDNGGATTSNLSAEFVGASDCLNNAMDGIDNEDATRTSFLESKSSISYKFDSANGELELILQDAKLNCFATPKMDMRFSGDTIIFNPYNASTGDLARCFCIFNLTSKVKGAESKVYYIRPEELTDVEDVQVLELSQKNEGVVYFSEVIYGD
;
A
#
# COMPACT_ATOMS: atom_id res chain seq x y z
N MET A 1 -6.68 30.13 -47.97
CA MET A 1 -6.99 28.73 -48.33
C MET A 1 -7.67 28.05 -47.14
N ARG A 2 -8.98 27.80 -47.25
CA ARG A 2 -9.77 27.21 -46.12
C ARG A 2 -9.88 25.71 -46.41
N LYS A 3 -9.33 24.86 -45.54
CA LYS A 3 -9.52 23.41 -45.59
C LYS A 3 -10.73 23.03 -44.74
N LYS A 4 -11.76 22.49 -45.38
CA LYS A 4 -12.95 21.91 -44.72
C LYS A 4 -12.62 20.50 -44.27
N PHE A 5 -12.81 20.20 -42.97
CA PHE A 5 -12.80 18.85 -42.45
C PHE A 5 -14.22 18.30 -42.44
N LEU A 6 -14.41 17.19 -43.13
CA LEU A 6 -15.64 16.39 -43.13
C LEU A 6 -15.65 15.50 -41.89
N PHE A 7 -16.69 15.61 -41.06
CA PHE A 7 -17.00 14.68 -39.98
C PHE A 7 -17.76 13.49 -40.54
N PHE A 8 -17.21 12.29 -40.42
CA PHE A 8 -17.95 11.04 -40.61
C PHE A 8 -18.46 10.56 -39.28
N SER A 9 -19.78 10.64 -39.07
CA SER A 9 -20.50 9.99 -37.97
C SER A 9 -20.71 8.51 -38.34
N LEU A 10 -20.17 7.62 -37.53
CA LEU A 10 -20.51 6.20 -37.59
C LEU A 10 -21.28 5.83 -36.31
N ALA A 11 -22.60 5.64 -36.47
CA ALA A 11 -23.47 5.14 -35.42
C ALA A 11 -23.40 3.61 -35.42
N ALA A 12 -22.94 3.01 -34.33
CA ALA A 12 -23.01 1.58 -34.07
C ALA A 12 -24.09 1.30 -33.02
N LEU A 13 -25.21 0.68 -33.44
CA LEU A 13 -26.22 0.10 -32.55
C LEU A 13 -25.67 -1.19 -31.95
N ALA A 14 -25.57 -1.25 -30.63
CA ALA A 14 -25.34 -2.48 -29.88
C ALA A 14 -26.68 -2.96 -29.30
N ALA A 15 -27.14 -4.13 -29.75
CA ALA A 15 -28.31 -4.81 -29.23
C ALA A 15 -27.98 -5.44 -27.86
N PHE A 16 -28.77 -5.08 -26.84
CA PHE A 16 -28.75 -5.72 -25.51
C PHE A 16 -29.56 -7.01 -25.55
N ASN A 17 -28.91 -8.14 -25.35
CA ASN A 17 -29.60 -9.39 -25.01
C ASN A 17 -29.78 -9.46 -23.49
N PHE A 18 -31.02 -9.34 -23.03
CA PHE A 18 -31.42 -9.70 -21.67
C PHE A 18 -31.61 -11.22 -21.63
N MET A 19 -30.80 -11.88 -20.81
CA MET A 19 -31.01 -13.27 -20.45
C MET A 19 -31.63 -13.30 -19.04
N SER A 20 -32.87 -13.83 -19.00
CA SER A 20 -33.69 -14.07 -17.81
C SER A 20 -33.04 -15.14 -16.96
N CYS A 21 -32.99 -14.93 -15.64
CA CYS A 21 -32.72 -15.98 -14.66
C CYS A 21 -34.03 -16.65 -14.28
N ASP A 22 -34.09 -17.96 -14.37
CA ASP A 22 -35.07 -18.81 -13.68
C ASP A 22 -34.45 -19.37 -12.40
N ASP A 23 -35.25 -19.35 -11.34
CA ASP A 23 -35.00 -19.89 -10.00
C ASP A 23 -35.04 -21.42 -10.02
N GLU A 24 -34.21 -22.09 -9.22
CA GLU A 24 -34.56 -23.15 -8.27
C GLU A 24 -33.36 -23.67 -7.46
N ASP A 25 -33.51 -23.50 -6.16
CA ASP A 25 -33.19 -24.28 -4.96
C ASP A 25 -31.88 -25.04 -4.72
N ASP A 26 -31.39 -24.74 -3.49
CA ASP A 26 -30.71 -25.59 -2.50
C ASP A 26 -29.23 -26.01 -2.71
N ASN A 27 -28.36 -25.44 -1.92
CA ASN A 27 -27.59 -26.04 -0.82
C ASN A 27 -26.27 -25.33 -0.53
N ASN A 28 -26.28 -24.65 0.59
CA ASN A 28 -25.20 -24.53 1.60
C ASN A 28 -23.78 -24.87 1.18
N ASN A 29 -22.98 -23.85 0.82
CA ASN A 29 -21.57 -23.75 1.27
C ASN A 29 -21.07 -22.29 1.19
N SER A 30 -20.82 -21.72 2.36
CA SER A 30 -20.28 -20.36 2.53
C SER A 30 -18.87 -20.27 1.96
N ASN A 31 -18.77 -19.73 0.75
CA ASN A 31 -17.55 -19.13 0.25
C ASN A 31 -17.96 -17.82 -0.42
N SER A 32 -17.81 -16.74 0.32
CA SER A 32 -17.98 -15.37 -0.15
C SER A 32 -16.88 -15.08 -1.20
N SER A 33 -17.19 -15.39 -2.46
CA SER A 33 -16.43 -14.88 -3.60
C SER A 33 -17.12 -13.63 -4.09
N ASP A 34 -16.64 -12.49 -3.61
CA ASP A 34 -16.99 -11.18 -4.13
C ASP A 34 -16.38 -11.05 -5.54
N ASN A 35 -17.21 -11.36 -6.57
CA ASN A 35 -16.86 -11.27 -7.99
C ASN A 35 -17.04 -9.83 -8.48
N GLY A 36 -16.30 -8.88 -7.92
CA GLY A 36 -15.98 -7.64 -8.59
C GLY A 36 -14.83 -7.93 -9.55
N GLY A 37 -15.01 -7.69 -10.86
CA GLY A 37 -14.02 -7.96 -11.89
C GLY A 37 -12.69 -7.23 -11.67
N ALA A 38 -11.92 -7.68 -10.70
CA ALA A 38 -10.54 -7.29 -10.50
C ALA A 38 -9.69 -8.10 -11.47
N THR A 39 -8.98 -7.43 -12.35
CA THR A 39 -7.81 -7.99 -13.03
C THR A 39 -6.94 -8.60 -11.94
N THR A 40 -6.87 -9.93 -11.87
CA THR A 40 -6.04 -10.64 -10.88
C THR A 40 -4.59 -10.27 -11.17
N SER A 41 -4.05 -9.35 -10.41
CA SER A 41 -2.61 -9.10 -10.41
C SER A 41 -1.93 -10.38 -9.92
N ASN A 42 -0.94 -10.88 -10.65
CA ASN A 42 -0.13 -12.02 -10.21
C ASN A 42 0.81 -11.64 -9.04
N LEU A 43 0.55 -10.49 -8.40
CA LEU A 43 1.33 -9.99 -7.29
C LEU A 43 0.95 -10.71 -5.99
N SER A 44 1.95 -11.07 -5.23
CA SER A 44 1.79 -11.54 -3.85
C SER A 44 2.79 -10.83 -2.95
N ALA A 45 2.44 -10.62 -1.69
CA ALA A 45 3.32 -9.98 -0.72
C ALA A 45 3.61 -10.90 0.45
N GLU A 46 4.81 -10.74 1.01
CA GLU A 46 5.27 -11.42 2.21
C GLU A 46 5.91 -10.38 3.15
N PHE A 47 5.43 -10.32 4.38
CA PHE A 47 6.07 -9.51 5.42
C PHE A 47 7.35 -10.21 5.86
N VAL A 48 8.49 -9.51 5.75
CA VAL A 48 9.82 -10.04 6.09
C VAL A 48 10.16 -9.79 7.54
N GLY A 49 9.89 -8.58 8.05
CA GLY A 49 10.19 -8.24 9.44
C GLY A 49 10.12 -6.75 9.73
N ALA A 50 10.31 -6.43 11.00
CA ALA A 50 10.42 -5.07 11.52
C ALA A 50 11.79 -4.85 12.15
N SER A 51 12.25 -3.62 12.18
CA SER A 51 13.39 -3.22 13.02
C SER A 51 13.04 -3.30 14.51
N ASP A 52 14.04 -3.19 15.37
CA ASP A 52 13.82 -2.79 16.76
C ASP A 52 13.26 -1.36 16.82
N CYS A 53 12.75 -0.95 17.99
CA CYS A 53 12.34 0.43 18.23
C CYS A 53 13.52 1.40 18.02
N LEU A 54 13.42 2.27 17.04
CA LEU A 54 14.52 3.15 16.61
C LEU A 54 14.67 4.39 17.50
N ASN A 55 13.60 4.82 18.16
CA ASN A 55 13.67 5.90 19.13
C ASN A 55 13.84 5.30 20.52
N ASN A 56 15.06 5.18 20.99
CA ASN A 56 15.37 4.87 22.39
C ASN A 56 14.99 6.06 23.31
N ALA A 57 13.88 6.71 23.05
CA ALA A 57 13.41 7.91 23.75
C ALA A 57 12.96 7.65 25.21
N MET A 58 13.33 6.50 25.77
CA MET A 58 13.11 6.21 27.20
C MET A 58 14.34 6.39 28.07
N ASP A 59 15.53 6.60 27.50
CA ASP A 59 16.73 6.89 28.26
C ASP A 59 16.92 8.41 28.39
N GLY A 60 16.29 9.02 29.39
CA GLY A 60 16.63 10.37 29.83
C GLY A 60 15.49 11.39 29.69
N ILE A 61 14.76 11.50 30.75
CA ILE A 61 13.70 12.50 30.98
C ILE A 61 14.23 13.95 31.04
N ASP A 62 15.50 14.20 30.70
CA ASP A 62 16.16 15.48 30.93
C ASP A 62 16.32 16.38 29.69
N ASN A 63 15.77 16.01 28.52
CA ASN A 63 15.74 16.86 27.34
C ASN A 63 14.36 16.88 26.70
N GLU A 64 13.39 17.49 27.39
CA GLU A 64 11.98 17.52 26.97
C GLU A 64 11.73 18.24 25.64
N ASP A 65 12.63 19.10 25.16
CA ASP A 65 12.32 19.97 24.01
C ASP A 65 12.83 19.48 22.64
N ALA A 66 13.98 18.82 22.59
CA ALA A 66 14.60 18.51 21.28
C ALA A 66 14.10 17.21 20.63
N THR A 67 13.75 16.21 21.44
CA THR A 67 13.30 14.90 20.93
C THR A 67 11.83 14.89 20.54
N ARG A 68 11.01 15.68 21.21
CA ARG A 68 9.57 15.72 20.98
C ARG A 68 9.19 16.39 19.65
N THR A 69 9.91 17.44 19.27
CA THR A 69 9.66 18.16 18.02
C THR A 69 10.09 17.33 16.81
N SER A 70 11.26 16.66 16.85
CA SER A 70 11.73 15.80 15.75
C SER A 70 10.86 14.57 15.53
N PHE A 71 10.27 14.02 16.61
CA PHE A 71 9.37 12.88 16.55
C PHE A 71 8.03 13.23 15.87
N LEU A 72 7.51 14.44 16.10
CA LEU A 72 6.24 14.89 15.52
C LEU A 72 6.37 15.36 14.07
N GLU A 73 7.57 15.77 13.65
CA GLU A 73 7.84 16.30 12.31
C GLU A 73 8.35 15.25 11.31
N SER A 74 8.69 14.03 11.76
CA SER A 74 9.15 12.99 10.84
C SER A 74 7.99 12.53 9.94
N LYS A 75 8.23 12.55 8.63
CA LYS A 75 7.31 12.01 7.63
C LYS A 75 7.71 10.58 7.32
N SER A 76 6.72 9.72 7.14
CA SER A 76 7.01 8.36 6.70
C SER A 76 7.42 8.34 5.23
N SER A 77 8.24 7.37 4.87
CA SER A 77 8.67 7.14 3.49
C SER A 77 8.72 5.65 3.18
N ILE A 78 8.70 5.31 1.90
CA ILE A 78 9.00 3.96 1.44
C ILE A 78 10.26 4.00 0.60
N SER A 79 11.29 3.29 1.05
CA SER A 79 12.38 2.91 0.17
C SER A 79 12.04 1.62 -0.56
N TYR A 80 12.44 1.53 -1.83
CA TYR A 80 12.17 0.36 -2.65
C TYR A 80 13.40 -0.10 -3.41
N LYS A 81 13.47 -1.40 -3.65
CA LYS A 81 14.48 -2.03 -4.50
C LYS A 81 13.84 -3.13 -5.32
N PHE A 82 13.97 -3.03 -6.65
CA PHE A 82 13.40 -3.95 -7.61
C PHE A 82 14.47 -4.84 -8.25
N ASP A 83 14.32 -6.13 -8.13
CA ASP A 83 15.09 -7.14 -8.85
C ASP A 83 14.29 -7.60 -10.07
N SER A 84 14.59 -7.02 -11.22
CA SER A 84 13.90 -7.33 -12.47
C SER A 84 14.15 -8.77 -12.97
N ALA A 85 15.24 -9.41 -12.55
CA ALA A 85 15.56 -10.78 -12.96
C ALA A 85 14.65 -11.81 -12.27
N ASN A 86 14.26 -11.53 -11.03
CA ASN A 86 13.41 -12.41 -10.22
C ASN A 86 11.96 -11.90 -10.09
N GLY A 87 11.65 -10.68 -10.58
CA GLY A 87 10.36 -10.05 -10.40
C GLY A 87 10.04 -9.79 -8.93
N GLU A 88 11.06 -9.47 -8.11
CA GLU A 88 10.92 -9.21 -6.68
C GLU A 88 11.11 -7.71 -6.40
N LEU A 89 10.13 -7.13 -5.70
CA LEU A 89 10.17 -5.74 -5.24
C LEU A 89 10.22 -5.74 -3.72
N GLU A 90 11.35 -5.32 -3.15
CA GLU A 90 11.49 -5.08 -1.72
C GLU A 90 11.00 -3.66 -1.39
N LEU A 91 10.16 -3.57 -0.36
CA LEU A 91 9.59 -2.32 0.13
C LEU A 91 9.89 -2.21 1.62
N ILE A 92 10.44 -1.07 2.03
CA ILE A 92 10.72 -0.77 3.43
C ILE A 92 9.98 0.52 3.79
N LEU A 93 8.90 0.39 4.57
CA LEU A 93 8.24 1.54 5.19
C LEU A 93 9.16 2.04 6.31
N GLN A 94 9.64 3.24 6.18
CA GLN A 94 10.49 3.92 7.15
C GLN A 94 9.65 4.85 8.02
N ASP A 95 10.03 4.96 9.27
CA ASP A 95 9.42 5.85 10.27
C ASP A 95 7.92 5.57 10.52
N ALA A 96 7.50 4.29 10.47
CA ALA A 96 6.16 3.91 10.91
C ALA A 96 6.03 4.05 12.43
N LYS A 97 4.97 4.68 12.91
CA LYS A 97 4.69 4.87 14.33
C LYS A 97 3.71 3.83 14.84
N LEU A 98 4.15 2.98 15.76
CA LEU A 98 3.33 2.00 16.46
C LEU A 98 3.53 2.11 17.96
N ASN A 99 2.65 1.44 18.72
CA ASN A 99 2.80 1.36 20.17
C ASN A 99 4.14 0.71 20.57
N CYS A 100 4.77 1.11 21.67
CA CYS A 100 6.05 0.55 22.12
C CYS A 100 6.02 -0.96 22.41
N PHE A 101 4.86 -1.51 22.76
CA PHE A 101 4.67 -2.95 22.98
C PHE A 101 4.06 -3.65 21.76
N ALA A 102 4.09 -3.00 20.60
CA ALA A 102 3.60 -3.59 19.38
C ALA A 102 4.42 -4.82 18.97
N THR A 103 3.75 -5.75 18.31
CA THR A 103 4.36 -6.72 17.41
C THR A 103 4.12 -6.21 15.99
N PRO A 104 5.04 -5.39 15.45
CA PRO A 104 4.80 -4.69 14.19
C PRO A 104 4.64 -5.66 13.03
N LYS A 105 3.63 -5.41 12.19
CA LYS A 105 3.36 -6.11 10.94
C LYS A 105 2.99 -5.11 9.85
N MET A 106 3.04 -5.54 8.61
CA MET A 106 2.57 -4.77 7.46
C MET A 106 1.89 -5.70 6.47
N ASP A 107 0.60 -5.52 6.28
CA ASP A 107 -0.18 -6.21 5.25
C ASP A 107 -0.15 -5.42 3.95
N MET A 108 -0.29 -6.14 2.84
CA MET A 108 -0.37 -5.54 1.51
C MET A 108 -1.53 -6.12 0.72
N ARG A 109 -2.21 -5.25 -0.01
CA ARG A 109 -3.25 -5.60 -0.98
C ARG A 109 -2.92 -4.98 -2.32
N PHE A 110 -3.45 -5.58 -3.38
CA PHE A 110 -3.19 -5.14 -4.74
C PHE A 110 -4.52 -4.85 -5.45
N SER A 111 -4.57 -3.70 -6.12
CA SER A 111 -5.71 -3.30 -6.96
C SER A 111 -5.18 -2.79 -8.29
N GLY A 112 -5.17 -3.66 -9.31
CA GLY A 112 -4.46 -3.38 -10.56
C GLY A 112 -2.97 -3.13 -10.31
N ASP A 113 -2.49 -1.95 -10.72
CA ASP A 113 -1.10 -1.52 -10.49
C ASP A 113 -0.91 -0.75 -9.18
N THR A 114 -1.91 -0.74 -8.29
CA THR A 114 -1.82 -0.06 -7.01
C THR A 114 -1.49 -1.04 -5.89
N ILE A 115 -0.42 -0.74 -5.15
CA ILE A 115 0.00 -1.41 -3.93
C ILE A 115 -0.58 -0.63 -2.75
N ILE A 116 -1.41 -1.27 -1.95
CA ILE A 116 -2.03 -0.69 -0.75
C ILE A 116 -1.41 -1.39 0.44
N PHE A 117 -0.78 -0.64 1.33
CA PHE A 117 -0.13 -1.19 2.52
C PHE A 117 -0.80 -0.71 3.80
N ASN A 118 -0.79 -1.57 4.82
CA ASN A 118 -1.35 -1.29 6.14
C ASN A 118 -0.38 -1.78 7.22
N PRO A 119 0.38 -0.89 7.89
CA PRO A 119 1.11 -1.25 9.09
C PRO A 119 0.15 -1.42 10.26
N TYR A 120 0.34 -2.43 11.09
CA TYR A 120 -0.51 -2.67 12.25
C TYR A 120 0.23 -3.39 13.37
N ASN A 121 -0.37 -3.35 14.55
CA ASN A 121 0.09 -4.08 15.72
C ASN A 121 -0.60 -5.45 15.80
N ALA A 122 0.15 -6.53 15.65
CA ALA A 122 -0.37 -7.89 15.78
C ALA A 122 -0.44 -8.40 17.22
N SER A 123 0.00 -7.62 18.23
CA SER A 123 -0.10 -8.04 19.61
C SER A 123 -1.53 -7.91 20.14
N THR A 124 -1.93 -8.83 21.01
CA THR A 124 -3.24 -8.83 21.68
C THR A 124 -3.16 -8.36 23.14
N GLY A 125 -1.98 -7.89 23.55
CA GLY A 125 -1.72 -7.43 24.92
C GLY A 125 -2.11 -5.98 25.17
N ASP A 126 -1.88 -5.53 26.41
CA ASP A 126 -2.09 -4.14 26.78
C ASP A 126 -1.16 -3.21 26.00
N LEU A 127 -1.68 -2.05 25.61
CA LEU A 127 -0.90 -1.02 24.95
C LEU A 127 -0.18 -0.15 25.98
N ALA A 128 1.07 0.19 25.71
CA ALA A 128 1.81 1.20 26.48
C ALA A 128 1.34 2.61 26.12
N ARG A 129 1.64 3.60 26.98
CA ARG A 129 1.37 5.02 26.71
C ARG A 129 2.53 5.69 25.96
N CYS A 130 3.14 4.96 25.03
CA CYS A 130 4.27 5.45 24.22
C CYS A 130 4.17 4.91 22.81
N PHE A 131 4.88 5.58 21.89
CA PHE A 131 5.05 5.17 20.51
C PHE A 131 6.52 4.94 20.22
N CYS A 132 6.76 3.94 19.39
CA CYS A 132 8.06 3.66 18.80
C CYS A 132 8.03 3.89 17.30
N ILE A 133 9.18 4.23 16.75
CA ILE A 133 9.42 4.29 15.30
C ILE A 133 9.99 2.94 14.86
N PHE A 134 9.41 2.39 13.80
CA PHE A 134 9.84 1.12 13.22
C PHE A 134 10.07 1.26 11.71
N ASN A 135 11.01 0.49 11.19
CA ASN A 135 11.09 0.20 9.77
C ASN A 135 10.48 -1.17 9.50
N LEU A 136 9.53 -1.24 8.57
CA LEU A 136 8.80 -2.46 8.25
C LEU A 136 9.17 -2.91 6.83
N THR A 137 9.67 -4.13 6.70
CA THR A 137 10.12 -4.69 5.42
C THR A 137 9.15 -5.72 4.90
N SER A 138 8.75 -5.59 3.64
CA SER A 138 7.97 -6.57 2.89
C SER A 138 8.57 -6.80 1.51
N LYS A 139 8.28 -7.96 0.94
CA LYS A 139 8.66 -8.35 -0.42
C LYS A 139 7.42 -8.64 -1.24
N VAL A 140 7.36 -8.04 -2.42
CA VAL A 140 6.32 -8.28 -3.43
C VAL A 140 6.91 -9.13 -4.52
N LYS A 141 6.29 -10.29 -4.80
CA LYS A 141 6.67 -11.22 -5.88
C LYS A 141 5.74 -11.01 -7.08
N GLY A 142 6.26 -11.26 -8.27
CA GLY A 142 5.52 -11.08 -9.53
C GLY A 142 5.50 -9.64 -10.02
N ALA A 143 6.35 -8.77 -9.45
CA ALA A 143 6.49 -7.40 -9.92
C ALA A 143 7.15 -7.36 -11.30
N GLU A 144 6.70 -6.45 -12.14
CA GLU A 144 7.18 -6.22 -13.49
C GLU A 144 7.84 -4.84 -13.60
N SER A 145 8.67 -4.68 -14.63
CA SER A 145 9.31 -3.39 -14.95
C SER A 145 8.30 -2.41 -15.56
N LYS A 146 7.42 -1.86 -14.72
CA LYS A 146 6.37 -0.88 -15.09
C LYS A 146 6.19 0.16 -13.99
N VAL A 147 5.17 0.99 -14.15
CA VAL A 147 4.76 1.96 -13.13
C VAL A 147 3.80 1.30 -12.16
N TYR A 148 4.05 1.47 -10.88
CA TYR A 148 3.15 1.13 -9.79
C TYR A 148 2.79 2.37 -9.00
N TYR A 149 1.60 2.37 -8.42
CA TYR A 149 1.15 3.35 -7.45
C TYR A 149 1.20 2.72 -6.07
N ILE A 150 1.65 3.46 -5.06
CA ILE A 150 1.69 2.96 -3.68
C ILE A 150 1.05 3.95 -2.73
N ARG A 151 0.20 3.46 -1.84
CA ARG A 151 -0.47 4.28 -0.84
C ARG A 151 -0.76 3.49 0.44
N PRO A 152 -0.85 4.15 1.60
CA PRO A 152 -1.40 3.54 2.79
C PRO A 152 -2.91 3.25 2.64
N GLU A 153 -3.40 2.28 3.42
CA GLU A 153 -4.83 1.90 3.38
C GLU A 153 -5.74 2.99 3.92
N GLU A 154 -5.36 3.60 5.04
CA GLU A 154 -6.21 4.56 5.76
C GLU A 154 -6.32 5.93 5.09
N LEU A 155 -5.33 6.32 4.31
CA LEU A 155 -5.37 7.61 3.64
C LEU A 155 -6.21 7.51 2.37
N THR A 156 -7.38 8.14 2.42
CA THR A 156 -8.31 8.23 1.28
C THR A 156 -7.98 9.38 0.33
N ASP A 157 -7.11 10.31 0.75
CA ASP A 157 -6.75 11.45 -0.06
C ASP A 157 -5.82 11.05 -1.21
N VAL A 158 -6.21 11.41 -2.41
CA VAL A 158 -5.47 11.10 -3.65
C VAL A 158 -4.06 11.72 -3.65
N GLU A 159 -3.82 12.72 -2.80
CA GLU A 159 -2.55 13.43 -2.71
C GLU A 159 -1.40 12.58 -2.10
N ASP A 160 -1.73 11.52 -1.36
CA ASP A 160 -0.74 10.62 -0.76
C ASP A 160 -0.44 9.35 -1.57
N VAL A 161 -0.88 9.30 -2.83
CA VAL A 161 -0.50 8.24 -3.76
C VAL A 161 0.88 8.55 -4.34
N GLN A 162 1.85 7.69 -4.05
CA GLN A 162 3.20 7.81 -4.58
C GLN A 162 3.41 6.93 -5.80
N VAL A 163 4.36 7.28 -6.67
CA VAL A 163 4.62 6.60 -7.94
C VAL A 163 5.97 5.89 -7.88
N LEU A 164 5.97 4.60 -8.20
CA LEU A 164 7.18 3.78 -8.36
C LEU A 164 7.39 3.48 -9.86
N GLU A 165 8.36 4.14 -10.48
CA GLU A 165 8.68 3.97 -11.91
C GLU A 165 9.75 2.88 -12.11
N LEU A 166 9.37 1.59 -11.88
CA LEU A 166 10.32 0.47 -11.93
C LEU A 166 10.92 0.22 -13.32
N SER A 167 10.31 0.78 -14.36
CA SER A 167 10.89 0.76 -15.73
C SER A 167 12.08 1.72 -15.91
N GLN A 168 12.22 2.71 -15.04
CA GLN A 168 13.26 3.73 -15.11
C GLN A 168 14.28 3.61 -13.99
N LYS A 169 13.84 3.21 -12.79
CA LYS A 169 14.69 3.11 -11.60
C LYS A 169 14.39 1.84 -10.84
N ASN A 170 15.41 1.04 -10.59
CA ASN A 170 15.31 -0.18 -9.81
C ASN A 170 15.32 0.06 -8.28
N GLU A 171 15.65 1.26 -7.84
CA GLU A 171 15.66 1.62 -6.43
C GLU A 171 15.35 3.11 -6.24
N GLY A 172 14.81 3.46 -5.09
CA GLY A 172 14.48 4.85 -4.76
C GLY A 172 13.77 4.98 -3.43
N VAL A 173 13.36 6.20 -3.13
CA VAL A 173 12.57 6.55 -1.95
C VAL A 173 11.42 7.45 -2.39
N VAL A 174 10.23 7.17 -1.87
CA VAL A 174 9.04 8.02 -2.00
C VAL A 174 8.60 8.47 -0.62
N TYR A 175 8.10 9.70 -0.50
CA TYR A 175 7.76 10.33 0.76
C TYR A 175 6.26 10.58 0.82
N PHE A 176 5.66 10.32 1.98
CA PHE A 176 4.26 10.65 2.25
C PHE A 176 4.19 12.05 2.87
N SER A 177 3.03 12.69 2.75
CA SER A 177 2.78 14.02 3.33
C SER A 177 2.75 13.98 4.86
N GLU A 178 2.34 12.83 5.42
CA GLU A 178 2.14 12.61 6.83
C GLU A 178 2.91 11.39 7.36
N VAL A 179 2.88 11.24 8.65
CA VAL A 179 3.37 10.04 9.35
C VAL A 179 2.34 8.93 9.24
N ILE A 180 2.80 7.73 8.90
CA ILE A 180 1.96 6.55 8.87
C ILE A 180 1.93 5.91 10.26
N TYR A 181 0.74 5.80 10.81
CA TYR A 181 0.48 5.12 12.08
C TYR A 181 0.00 3.69 11.81
N GLY A 182 0.41 2.76 12.68
CA GLY A 182 -0.14 1.41 12.72
C GLY A 182 -0.96 1.23 13.99
N ASP A 183 -2.19 0.79 13.83
CA ASP A 183 -3.15 0.52 14.90
C ASP A 183 -2.87 -0.81 15.65
#